data_1f52eb2334bad88cdd5255219023283a
#
_entry.id   1f52eb2334bad88cdd5255219023283a
#
_cell.length_a   1.000
_cell.length_b   1.000
_cell.length_c   1.000
_cell.angle_alpha   90.00
_cell.angle_beta   90.00
_cell.angle_gamma   90.00
#
_symmetry.space_group_name_H-M   'P 1'
#
loop_
_entity.id
_entity.type
_entity.pdbx_description
1 polymer ?
#
loop_
_entity_poly.entity_id
_entity_poly.type
_entity_poly.pdbx_seq_one_letter_code
_entity_poly.pdbx_strand_id
1 'polypeptide(L)'
;MYLNSGLSSSRNHYGQRVVTREADLVTAHELGHNWGSEHDPDLPECSPPASQGGSYLMYTYSVSGYDVNNKRFSPCSLRSIRAVLLAKAGRCFTEPEESFCGNLRVEGKEECDAGLLGSEDSDLCCDKFCSLRKNVGAVCRSVCWNIFPGCIQFPVA
;
A
#
# COMPACT_ATOMS: atom_id res chain seq x y z
N MET A 1 -25.59 -5.11 -6.75
CA MET A 1 -24.89 -3.88 -7.15
C MET A 1 -23.75 -3.73 -6.15
N TYR A 2 -22.51 -3.95 -6.57
CA TYR A 2 -21.38 -3.78 -5.68
C TYR A 2 -21.03 -2.29 -5.63
N LEU A 3 -21.07 -1.72 -4.44
CA LEU A 3 -20.63 -0.34 -4.20
C LEU A 3 -19.10 -0.40 -4.12
N ASN A 4 -18.41 0.37 -4.95
CA ASN A 4 -16.96 0.51 -4.89
C ASN A 4 -16.57 1.46 -3.75
N SER A 5 -16.90 1.05 -2.54
CA SER A 5 -16.65 1.77 -1.29
C SER A 5 -16.47 0.78 -0.15
N GLY A 6 -15.63 1.08 0.78
CA GLY A 6 -15.34 0.28 1.95
C GLY A 6 -15.23 1.13 3.21
N LEU A 7 -15.31 0.50 4.37
CA LEU A 7 -15.13 1.13 5.67
C LEU A 7 -14.10 0.31 6.45
N SER A 8 -13.13 0.97 7.01
CA SER A 8 -12.19 0.37 7.97
C SER A 8 -12.15 1.19 9.25
N SER A 9 -11.89 0.53 10.37
CA SER A 9 -11.78 1.20 11.67
C SER A 9 -10.54 0.71 12.42
N SER A 10 -9.83 1.65 13.04
CA SER A 10 -8.75 1.37 13.98
C SER A 10 -9.25 1.17 15.43
N ARG A 11 -10.56 1.07 15.63
CA ARG A 11 -11.17 0.81 16.92
C ARG A 11 -12.05 -0.43 16.88
N ASN A 12 -12.04 -1.22 17.94
CA ASN A 12 -12.93 -2.36 18.10
C ASN A 12 -14.35 -1.89 18.50
N HIS A 13 -15.28 -2.82 18.62
CA HIS A 13 -16.67 -2.55 19.00
C HIS A 13 -16.85 -1.97 20.41
N TYR A 14 -15.84 -2.04 21.28
CA TYR A 14 -15.81 -1.35 22.58
C TYR A 14 -15.21 0.06 22.50
N GLY A 15 -14.87 0.55 21.31
CA GLY A 15 -14.23 1.85 21.12
C GLY A 15 -12.74 1.91 21.47
N GLN A 16 -12.12 0.77 21.81
CA GLN A 16 -10.71 0.69 22.14
C GLN A 16 -9.86 0.66 20.86
N ARG A 17 -8.70 1.30 20.90
CA ARG A 17 -7.75 1.26 19.78
C ARG A 17 -7.23 -0.15 19.55
N VAL A 18 -7.26 -0.58 18.30
CA VAL A 18 -6.63 -1.82 17.83
C VAL A 18 -5.15 -1.55 17.56
N VAL A 19 -4.32 -2.56 17.76
CA VAL A 19 -2.89 -2.48 17.40
C VAL A 19 -2.76 -2.13 15.92
N THR A 20 -1.89 -1.19 15.58
CA THR A 20 -1.71 -0.65 14.21
C THR A 20 -1.56 -1.76 13.18
N ARG A 21 -0.74 -2.78 13.45
CA ARG A 21 -0.58 -3.94 12.55
C ARG A 21 -1.91 -4.62 12.20
N GLU A 22 -2.79 -4.81 13.16
CA GLU A 22 -4.10 -5.44 12.93
C GLU A 22 -5.03 -4.50 12.18
N ALA A 23 -5.03 -3.21 12.51
CA ALA A 23 -5.82 -2.19 11.81
C ALA A 23 -5.41 -2.08 10.33
N ASP A 24 -4.11 -2.15 10.03
CA ASP A 24 -3.58 -2.13 8.67
C ASP A 24 -4.05 -3.37 7.89
N LEU A 25 -4.02 -4.54 8.52
CA LEU A 25 -4.50 -5.78 7.89
C LEU A 25 -6.00 -5.77 7.65
N VAL A 26 -6.79 -5.23 8.57
CA VAL A 26 -8.23 -5.03 8.36
C VAL A 26 -8.47 -4.11 7.17
N THR A 27 -7.76 -3.00 7.09
CA THR A 27 -7.88 -2.07 5.94
C THR A 27 -7.50 -2.76 4.62
N ALA A 28 -6.43 -3.53 4.60
CA ALA A 28 -6.02 -4.30 3.42
C ALA A 28 -7.04 -5.38 3.04
N HIS A 29 -7.69 -6.02 4.02
CA HIS A 29 -8.78 -6.98 3.83
C HIS A 29 -9.98 -6.32 3.13
N GLU A 30 -10.45 -5.17 3.64
CA GLU A 30 -11.56 -4.42 3.04
C GLU A 30 -11.23 -3.96 1.60
N LEU A 31 -10.01 -3.55 1.35
CA LEU A 31 -9.54 -3.27 -0.01
C LEU A 31 -9.58 -4.52 -0.90
N GLY A 32 -9.27 -5.69 -0.37
CA GLY A 32 -9.42 -6.96 -1.07
C GLY A 32 -10.85 -7.18 -1.58
N HIS A 33 -11.86 -6.86 -0.77
CA HIS A 33 -13.27 -6.90 -1.18
C HIS A 33 -13.57 -5.91 -2.30
N ASN A 34 -13.03 -4.69 -2.22
CA ASN A 34 -13.19 -3.69 -3.29
C ASN A 34 -12.59 -4.16 -4.63
N TRP A 35 -11.54 -4.97 -4.58
CA TRP A 35 -10.91 -5.59 -5.75
C TRP A 35 -11.62 -6.86 -6.21
N GLY A 36 -12.72 -7.24 -5.57
CA GLY A 36 -13.57 -8.36 -5.95
C GLY A 36 -13.21 -9.71 -5.33
N SER A 37 -12.39 -9.70 -4.28
CA SER A 37 -12.15 -10.91 -3.49
C SER A 37 -13.32 -11.14 -2.53
N GLU A 38 -13.79 -12.37 -2.47
CA GLU A 38 -14.61 -12.87 -1.37
C GLU A 38 -13.68 -13.34 -0.24
N HIS A 39 -14.28 -13.75 0.89
CA HIS A 39 -13.52 -14.42 1.95
C HIS A 39 -12.92 -15.72 1.41
N ASP A 40 -11.75 -16.07 1.95
CA ASP A 40 -11.11 -17.33 1.58
C ASP A 40 -11.98 -18.53 1.98
N PRO A 41 -12.25 -19.44 1.06
CA PRO A 41 -12.99 -20.66 1.36
C PRO A 41 -12.17 -21.57 2.28
N ASP A 42 -12.86 -22.45 2.97
CA ASP A 42 -12.26 -23.45 3.86
C ASP A 42 -11.64 -24.60 3.07
N LEU A 43 -10.67 -24.25 2.22
CA LEU A 43 -9.88 -25.18 1.40
C LEU A 43 -8.42 -25.13 1.84
N PRO A 44 -7.69 -26.25 1.88
CA PRO A 44 -6.31 -26.31 2.34
C PRO A 44 -5.37 -25.32 1.65
N GLU A 45 -5.60 -25.02 0.37
CA GLU A 45 -4.79 -24.05 -0.40
C GLU A 45 -5.10 -22.59 -0.05
N CYS A 46 -6.29 -22.28 0.48
CA CYS A 46 -6.73 -20.91 0.74
C CYS A 46 -6.92 -20.60 2.23
N SER A 47 -7.05 -21.62 3.06
CA SER A 47 -7.12 -21.51 4.53
C SER A 47 -6.24 -22.58 5.18
N PRO A 48 -4.91 -22.55 4.96
CA PRO A 48 -4.01 -23.55 5.53
C PRO A 48 -3.90 -23.39 7.05
N PRO A 49 -3.57 -24.47 7.78
CA PRO A 49 -3.35 -24.44 9.21
C PRO A 49 -2.09 -23.64 9.56
N ALA A 50 -1.94 -23.24 10.83
CA ALA A 50 -0.79 -22.48 11.33
C ALA A 50 0.56 -23.16 11.02
N SER A 51 0.63 -24.48 11.01
CA SER A 51 1.82 -25.26 10.63
C SER A 51 2.27 -25.03 9.17
N GLN A 52 1.41 -24.52 8.33
CA GLN A 52 1.67 -24.20 6.92
C GLN A 52 1.64 -22.66 6.65
N GLY A 53 1.85 -21.86 7.68
CA GLY A 53 1.92 -20.41 7.58
C GLY A 53 0.64 -19.66 7.95
N GLY A 54 -0.40 -20.37 8.37
CA GLY A 54 -1.66 -19.79 8.85
C GLY A 54 -2.56 -19.23 7.76
N SER A 55 -3.69 -18.67 8.18
CA SER A 55 -4.71 -18.09 7.30
C SER A 55 -4.18 -16.88 6.53
N TYR A 56 -4.70 -16.69 5.33
CA TYR A 56 -4.38 -15.54 4.48
C TYR A 56 -5.22 -14.31 4.85
N LEU A 57 -4.91 -13.18 4.20
CA LEU A 57 -5.49 -11.87 4.45
C LEU A 57 -7.02 -11.85 4.35
N MET A 58 -7.60 -12.57 3.37
CA MET A 58 -9.04 -12.62 3.15
C MET A 58 -9.77 -13.71 3.95
N TYR A 59 -9.14 -14.23 4.99
CA TYR A 59 -9.81 -15.15 5.90
C TYR A 59 -11.01 -14.47 6.58
N THR A 60 -12.06 -15.22 6.89
CA THR A 60 -13.33 -14.70 7.44
C THR A 60 -13.17 -13.91 8.74
N TYR A 61 -12.18 -14.27 9.55
CA TYR A 61 -11.87 -13.56 10.79
C TYR A 61 -10.58 -12.77 10.66
N SER A 62 -10.50 -11.67 11.40
CA SER A 62 -9.28 -10.85 11.43
C SER A 62 -8.05 -11.67 11.78
N VAL A 63 -7.01 -11.55 10.97
CA VAL A 63 -5.73 -12.22 11.20
C VAL A 63 -4.81 -11.36 12.07
N SER A 64 -4.01 -12.00 12.90
CA SER A 64 -3.14 -11.31 13.89
C SER A 64 -1.92 -10.62 13.29
N GLY A 65 -1.52 -11.06 12.10
CA GLY A 65 -0.30 -10.59 11.43
C GLY A 65 1.00 -11.24 11.92
N TYR A 66 0.91 -12.31 12.72
CA TYR A 66 2.08 -13.07 13.15
C TYR A 66 2.47 -14.18 12.17
N ASP A 67 1.50 -14.82 11.57
CA ASP A 67 1.74 -15.87 10.60
C ASP A 67 2.18 -15.30 9.24
N VAL A 68 2.98 -16.06 8.51
CA VAL A 68 3.57 -15.62 7.22
C VAL A 68 2.50 -15.27 6.20
N ASN A 69 1.39 -16.02 6.17
CA ASN A 69 0.33 -15.83 5.20
C ASN A 69 -0.61 -14.67 5.53
N ASN A 70 -0.63 -14.18 6.77
CA ASN A 70 -1.55 -13.12 7.19
C ASN A 70 -1.42 -11.82 6.36
N LYS A 71 -0.26 -11.59 5.75
CA LYS A 71 0.07 -10.39 4.96
C LYS A 71 -0.01 -10.64 3.45
N ARG A 72 -0.64 -11.70 3.02
CA ARG A 72 -0.73 -12.11 1.62
C ARG A 72 -2.16 -12.46 1.25
N PHE A 73 -2.51 -12.26 -0.01
CA PHE A 73 -3.72 -12.84 -0.57
C PHE A 73 -3.51 -14.33 -0.84
N SER A 74 -4.54 -15.12 -0.60
CA SER A 74 -4.56 -16.53 -0.95
C SER A 74 -4.56 -16.75 -2.46
N PRO A 75 -4.26 -17.96 -2.96
CA PRO A 75 -4.46 -18.29 -4.36
C PRO A 75 -5.91 -18.10 -4.83
N CYS A 76 -6.90 -18.31 -3.95
CA CYS A 76 -8.31 -18.09 -4.23
C CYS A 76 -8.62 -16.62 -4.43
N SER A 77 -8.17 -15.78 -3.50
CA SER A 77 -8.32 -14.32 -3.57
C SER A 77 -7.62 -13.73 -4.79
N LEU A 78 -6.40 -14.16 -5.10
CA LEU A 78 -5.68 -13.72 -6.29
C LEU A 78 -6.41 -14.08 -7.58
N ARG A 79 -7.06 -15.24 -7.64
CA ARG A 79 -7.88 -15.67 -8.78
C ARG A 79 -9.07 -14.73 -9.00
N SER A 80 -9.79 -14.43 -7.92
CA SER A 80 -10.94 -13.52 -7.95
C SER A 80 -10.56 -12.10 -8.36
N ILE A 81 -9.53 -11.55 -7.73
CA ILE A 81 -8.99 -10.21 -8.03
C ILE A 81 -8.54 -10.14 -9.50
N ARG A 82 -7.81 -11.13 -9.98
CA ARG A 82 -7.37 -11.18 -11.38
C ARG A 82 -8.55 -11.15 -12.35
N ALA A 83 -9.61 -11.89 -12.08
CA ALA A 83 -10.78 -11.91 -12.94
C ALA A 83 -11.45 -10.52 -13.02
N VAL A 84 -11.56 -9.82 -11.89
CA VAL A 84 -12.11 -8.46 -11.85
C VAL A 84 -11.19 -7.47 -12.58
N LEU A 85 -9.88 -7.53 -12.37
CA LEU A 85 -8.93 -6.66 -13.06
C LEU A 85 -8.97 -6.85 -14.57
N LEU A 86 -8.95 -8.10 -15.05
CA LEU A 86 -9.05 -8.38 -16.50
C LEU A 86 -10.33 -7.81 -17.11
N ALA A 87 -11.43 -7.83 -16.37
CA ALA A 87 -12.71 -7.34 -16.87
C ALA A 87 -12.89 -5.82 -16.78
N LYS A 88 -12.22 -5.15 -15.85
CA LYS A 88 -12.52 -3.77 -15.51
C LYS A 88 -11.35 -2.79 -15.57
N ALA A 89 -10.10 -3.27 -15.53
CA ALA A 89 -8.92 -2.41 -15.45
C ALA A 89 -8.89 -1.33 -16.54
N GLY A 90 -9.15 -1.69 -17.78
CA GLY A 90 -9.15 -0.73 -18.90
C GLY A 90 -10.25 0.34 -18.84
N ARG A 91 -11.19 0.25 -17.89
CA ARG A 91 -12.23 1.26 -17.65
C ARG A 91 -12.06 2.02 -16.34
N CYS A 92 -11.26 1.43 -15.41
CA CYS A 92 -11.08 1.96 -14.07
C CYS A 92 -9.78 2.71 -13.90
N PHE A 93 -8.74 2.31 -14.65
CA PHE A 93 -7.42 2.91 -14.56
C PHE A 93 -7.09 3.62 -15.85
N THR A 94 -6.64 4.85 -15.72
CA THR A 94 -6.05 5.64 -16.80
C THR A 94 -4.58 5.85 -16.46
N GLU A 95 -3.72 5.81 -17.47
CA GLU A 95 -2.35 6.26 -17.26
C GLU A 95 -2.38 7.74 -16.85
N PRO A 96 -1.56 8.17 -15.87
CA PRO A 96 -1.37 9.57 -15.61
C PRO A 96 -0.90 10.25 -16.91
N GLU A 97 -1.58 11.29 -17.34
CA GLU A 97 -1.23 12.01 -18.57
C GLU A 97 0.14 12.70 -18.46
N GLU A 98 0.54 13.05 -17.24
CA GLU A 98 1.86 13.62 -16.92
C GLU A 98 2.29 13.19 -15.53
N SER A 99 3.63 13.22 -15.28
CA SER A 99 4.16 13.07 -13.92
C SER A 99 3.58 14.15 -13.00
N PHE A 100 3.11 13.77 -11.82
CA PHE A 100 2.65 14.74 -10.85
C PHE A 100 3.39 14.57 -9.52
N CYS A 101 3.85 15.69 -9.01
CA CYS A 101 4.55 15.77 -7.75
C CYS A 101 3.64 15.28 -6.60
N GLY A 102 4.16 14.38 -5.75
CA GLY A 102 3.46 13.86 -4.58
C GLY A 102 3.00 12.40 -4.71
N ASN A 103 3.47 11.67 -5.72
CA ASN A 103 3.12 10.27 -5.96
C ASN A 103 4.16 9.26 -5.41
N LEU A 104 5.21 9.73 -4.73
CA LEU A 104 6.36 8.95 -4.22
C LEU A 104 7.25 8.36 -5.33
N ARG A 105 7.21 8.90 -6.54
CA ARG A 105 8.04 8.46 -7.65
C ARG A 105 8.68 9.68 -8.30
N VAL A 106 9.99 9.69 -8.42
CA VAL A 106 10.70 10.76 -9.14
C VAL A 106 10.54 10.50 -10.64
N GLU A 107 9.82 11.37 -11.33
CA GLU A 107 9.46 11.22 -12.74
C GLU A 107 9.74 12.52 -13.51
N GLY A 108 9.99 12.37 -14.82
CA GLY A 108 10.12 13.52 -15.70
C GLY A 108 11.24 14.49 -15.30
N LYS A 109 10.86 15.67 -14.84
CA LYS A 109 11.78 16.76 -14.42
C LYS A 109 11.92 16.93 -12.92
N GLU A 110 11.36 16.02 -12.16
CA GLU A 110 11.40 16.08 -10.70
C GLU A 110 12.80 15.76 -10.17
N GLU A 111 13.22 16.49 -9.17
CA GLU A 111 14.49 16.24 -8.46
C GLU A 111 14.31 15.33 -7.25
N CYS A 112 13.09 15.27 -6.70
CA CYS A 112 12.68 14.46 -5.57
C CYS A 112 11.16 14.31 -5.57
N ASP A 113 10.64 13.33 -4.82
CA ASP A 113 9.22 13.23 -4.50
C ASP A 113 9.07 12.65 -3.09
N ALA A 114 8.54 13.45 -2.16
CA ALA A 114 8.28 13.06 -0.78
C ALA A 114 6.80 12.72 -0.53
N GLY A 115 6.03 12.51 -1.60
CA GLY A 115 4.62 12.20 -1.51
C GLY A 115 3.83 13.30 -0.81
N LEU A 116 2.91 12.91 0.05
CA LEU A 116 2.05 13.84 0.79
C LEU A 116 2.83 14.88 1.60
N LEU A 117 3.96 14.49 2.21
CA LEU A 117 4.81 15.42 2.98
C LEU A 117 5.40 16.52 2.10
N GLY A 118 5.77 16.19 0.86
CA GLY A 118 6.20 17.18 -0.12
C GLY A 118 5.06 18.10 -0.51
N SER A 119 3.90 17.55 -0.84
CA SER A 119 2.70 18.30 -1.24
C SER A 119 2.22 19.28 -0.16
N GLU A 120 2.32 18.91 1.11
CA GLU A 120 2.02 19.75 2.27
C GLU A 120 3.15 20.73 2.65
N ASP A 121 4.25 20.71 1.89
CA ASP A 121 5.46 21.52 2.14
C ASP A 121 6.10 21.22 3.52
N SER A 122 5.88 20.02 4.04
CA SER A 122 6.33 19.56 5.36
C SER A 122 7.62 18.75 5.31
N ASP A 123 8.07 18.32 4.12
CA ASP A 123 9.33 17.59 3.97
C ASP A 123 10.53 18.54 4.06
N LEU A 124 11.60 18.07 4.71
CA LEU A 124 12.80 18.89 4.94
C LEU A 124 13.67 19.06 3.69
N CYS A 125 13.56 18.15 2.75
CA CYS A 125 14.44 18.05 1.58
C CYS A 125 13.73 18.36 0.27
N CYS A 126 12.49 17.95 0.14
CA CYS A 126 11.68 18.11 -1.05
C CYS A 126 10.60 19.16 -0.84
N ASP A 127 10.49 20.10 -1.75
CA ASP A 127 9.42 21.09 -1.72
C ASP A 127 8.16 20.58 -2.44
N LYS A 128 7.09 21.34 -2.38
CA LYS A 128 5.79 20.99 -3.01
C LYS A 128 5.81 21.00 -4.54
N PHE A 129 6.89 21.40 -5.15
CA PHE A 129 7.11 21.39 -6.60
C PHE A 129 8.07 20.27 -7.02
N CYS A 130 8.36 19.32 -6.12
CA CYS A 130 9.30 18.22 -6.32
C CYS A 130 10.71 18.67 -6.69
N SER A 131 11.13 19.77 -6.13
CA SER A 131 12.50 20.31 -6.24
C SER A 131 13.24 20.22 -4.92
N LEU A 132 14.55 19.98 -4.98
CA LEU A 132 15.38 19.95 -3.78
C LEU A 132 15.51 21.34 -3.17
N ARG A 133 15.29 21.45 -1.86
CA ARG A 133 15.46 22.71 -1.13
C ARG A 133 16.91 23.14 -1.14
N LYS A 134 17.19 24.33 -1.65
CA LYS A 134 18.54 24.85 -1.94
C LYS A 134 19.45 25.00 -0.71
N ASN A 135 18.87 25.10 0.49
CA ASN A 135 19.63 25.41 1.73
C ASN A 135 19.95 24.17 2.59
N VAL A 136 19.62 22.96 2.15
CA VAL A 136 19.72 21.73 2.96
C VAL A 136 20.56 20.61 2.30
N GLY A 137 21.30 20.92 1.27
CA GLY A 137 21.93 19.99 0.33
C GLY A 137 22.72 18.79 0.87
N ALA A 138 23.40 18.90 2.03
CA ALA A 138 24.19 17.78 2.57
C ALA A 138 23.33 16.78 3.40
N VAL A 139 22.30 17.27 4.08
CA VAL A 139 21.43 16.47 4.93
C VAL A 139 20.47 15.64 4.09
N CYS A 140 19.95 16.19 3.00
CA CYS A 140 19.00 15.52 2.12
C CYS A 140 19.59 14.34 1.35
N ARG A 141 20.89 14.36 1.07
CA ARG A 141 21.60 13.24 0.43
C ARG A 141 21.71 12.00 1.32
N SER A 142 21.80 12.17 2.64
CA SER A 142 21.93 11.07 3.59
C SER A 142 20.60 10.47 4.03
N VAL A 143 19.52 11.24 4.02
CA VAL A 143 18.17 10.77 4.42
C VAL A 143 17.53 9.89 3.32
N CYS A 144 17.79 10.19 2.07
CA CYS A 144 17.30 9.38 0.94
C CYS A 144 17.77 7.90 1.01
N TRP A 145 18.97 7.66 1.58
CA TRP A 145 19.56 6.32 1.69
C TRP A 145 18.87 5.40 2.70
N ASN A 146 18.26 5.95 3.73
CA ASN A 146 17.77 5.16 4.87
C ASN A 146 16.25 4.88 4.84
N ILE A 147 15.49 5.54 3.99
CA ILE A 147 14.02 5.50 4.05
C ILE A 147 13.38 4.91 2.78
N PHE A 148 14.03 4.98 1.62
CA PHE A 148 13.46 4.47 0.37
C PHE A 148 14.48 3.65 -0.44
N PRO A 149 14.25 2.35 -0.64
CA PRO A 149 15.01 1.55 -1.60
C PRO A 149 14.58 1.90 -3.03
N GLY A 150 15.10 2.98 -3.58
CA GLY A 150 14.75 3.47 -4.92
C GLY A 150 15.33 4.84 -5.25
N CYS A 151 15.92 5.53 -4.29
CA CYS A 151 16.66 6.76 -4.57
C CYS A 151 17.86 6.47 -5.48
N ILE A 152 17.83 6.99 -6.69
CA ILE A 152 18.92 6.83 -7.67
C ILE A 152 20.15 7.58 -7.17
N GLN A 153 21.25 6.85 -7.05
CA GLN A 153 22.58 7.42 -6.81
C GLN A 153 22.98 8.28 -8.02
N PHE A 154 23.08 9.58 -7.84
CA PHE A 154 23.82 10.39 -8.80
C PHE A 154 25.33 10.22 -8.53
N PRO A 155 26.13 9.91 -9.53
CA PRO A 155 27.57 9.84 -9.37
C PRO A 155 28.10 11.19 -8.93
N VAL A 156 28.89 11.17 -7.86
CA VAL A 156 29.66 12.34 -7.41
C VAL A 156 30.72 12.60 -8.47
N ALA A 157 30.67 13.78 -9.11
CA ALA A 157 31.76 14.28 -9.94
C ALA A 157 32.90 14.81 -9.05
#